data_aef3cdce56cb084771488c5128470200
#
_entry.id   aef3cdce56cb084771488c5128470200
#
_cell.length_a   1.000
_cell.length_b   1.000
_cell.length_c   1.000
_cell.angle_alpha   90.00
_cell.angle_beta   90.00
_cell.angle_gamma   90.00
#
_symmetry.space_group_name_H-M   'P 1'
#
loop_
_entity.id
_entity.type
_entity.pdbx_description
1 polymer ?
#
loop_
_entity_poly.entity_id
_entity_poly.type
_entity_poly.pdbx_seq_one_letter_code
_entity_poly.pdbx_strand_id
1 'polypeptide(L)'
;MDIDHVEFILEGVKLSFYSSPKYSPVKGAIHCLHNLFVADIKSIAAMKMEVMMRRSNFRDYYDIYSILKAGVPIQEVIALALEYSGHRLKTKNLLAMLTNGARFTRDAHFEQLAPIYQVTAQEIETYIKDCLIL
;
A
#
# COMPACT_ATOMS: atom_id res chain seq x y z
N MET A 1 22.03 -0.01 9.96
CA MET A 1 21.12 0.20 8.82
C MET A 1 21.07 -1.03 7.96
N ASP A 2 19.92 -1.58 7.78
CA ASP A 2 19.79 -2.92 7.21
C ASP A 2 19.11 -2.93 5.86
N ILE A 3 18.92 -1.77 5.25
CA ILE A 3 18.34 -1.66 3.93
C ILE A 3 19.39 -1.19 2.96
N ASP A 4 19.68 -2.03 2.00
CA ASP A 4 20.46 -1.64 0.84
C ASP A 4 19.53 -1.09 -0.20
N HIS A 5 19.82 0.10 -0.67
CA HIS A 5 18.95 0.81 -1.59
C HIS A 5 19.79 1.39 -2.72
N VAL A 6 19.41 1.05 -3.95
CA VAL A 6 20.03 1.58 -5.16
C VAL A 6 18.95 2.17 -6.04
N GLU A 7 19.16 3.38 -6.53
CA GLU A 7 18.28 4.03 -7.49
C GLU A 7 19.05 4.44 -8.72
N PHE A 8 18.43 4.30 -9.88
CA PHE A 8 18.98 4.87 -11.10
C PHE A 8 17.86 5.17 -12.08
N ILE A 9 18.18 5.99 -13.10
CA ILE A 9 17.23 6.35 -14.13
C ILE A 9 17.66 5.68 -15.44
N LEU A 10 16.74 4.93 -16.04
CA LEU A 10 16.94 4.28 -17.31
C LEU A 10 15.87 4.76 -18.28
N GLU A 11 16.29 5.45 -19.34
CA GLU A 11 15.39 6.01 -20.36
C GLU A 11 14.25 6.84 -19.76
N GLY A 12 14.59 7.67 -18.77
CA GLY A 12 13.62 8.54 -18.09
C GLY A 12 12.78 7.86 -17.05
N VAL A 13 12.98 6.57 -16.80
CA VAL A 13 12.25 5.81 -15.80
C VAL A 13 13.11 5.60 -14.57
N LYS A 14 12.59 5.96 -13.41
CA LYS A 14 13.28 5.74 -12.13
C LYS A 14 13.10 4.29 -11.70
N LEU A 15 14.22 3.62 -11.47
CA LEU A 15 14.24 2.26 -10.94
C LEU A 15 14.84 2.28 -9.54
N SER A 16 14.17 1.65 -8.59
CA SER A 16 14.62 1.58 -7.21
C SER A 16 14.69 0.12 -6.79
N PHE A 17 15.81 -0.28 -6.20
CA PHE A 17 16.02 -1.63 -5.71
C PHE A 17 16.28 -1.58 -4.22
N TYR A 18 15.57 -2.41 -3.47
CA TYR A 18 15.69 -2.52 -2.03
C TYR A 18 16.00 -3.94 -1.63
N SER A 19 16.87 -4.08 -0.65
CA SER A 19 17.13 -5.36 0.00
C SER A 19 17.11 -5.15 1.49
N SER A 20 16.36 -5.98 2.21
CA SER A 20 16.30 -5.87 3.66
C SER A 20 16.02 -7.24 4.27
N PRO A 21 16.84 -7.65 5.25
CA PRO A 21 16.56 -8.89 5.98
C PRO A 21 15.34 -8.82 6.89
N LYS A 22 14.80 -7.61 7.10
CA LYS A 22 13.64 -7.42 7.98
C LYS A 22 12.33 -7.84 7.37
N TYR A 23 12.26 -7.92 6.05
CA TYR A 23 11.00 -8.20 5.35
C TYR A 23 11.04 -9.59 4.74
N SER A 24 10.00 -10.34 5.03
CA SER A 24 9.81 -11.64 4.41
C SER A 24 9.53 -11.48 2.92
N PRO A 25 9.87 -12.47 2.10
CA PRO A 25 9.43 -12.48 0.72
C PRO A 25 7.92 -12.33 0.62
N VAL A 26 7.47 -11.58 -0.38
CA VAL A 26 6.05 -11.38 -0.63
C VAL A 26 5.44 -12.71 -1.06
N LYS A 27 4.37 -13.14 -0.36
CA LYS A 27 3.59 -14.29 -0.77
C LYS A 27 2.68 -13.89 -1.93
N GLY A 28 2.33 -14.85 -2.77
CA GLY A 28 1.45 -14.56 -3.91
C GLY A 28 2.13 -13.85 -5.06
N ALA A 29 3.47 -13.91 -5.13
CA ALA A 29 4.20 -13.35 -6.26
C ALA A 29 3.89 -14.14 -7.54
N ILE A 30 3.70 -13.41 -8.64
CA ILE A 30 3.40 -13.98 -9.94
C ILE A 30 4.69 -14.05 -10.73
N HIS A 31 5.02 -15.25 -11.24
CA HIS A 31 6.19 -15.40 -12.09
C HIS A 31 6.00 -14.64 -13.41
N CYS A 32 6.93 -13.76 -13.70
CA CYS A 32 6.86 -12.92 -14.90
C CYS A 32 7.83 -13.42 -15.97
N LEU A 33 9.13 -13.45 -15.67
CA LEU A 33 10.16 -13.81 -16.63
C LEU A 33 11.41 -14.24 -15.88
N HIS A 34 11.95 -15.43 -16.20
CA HIS A 34 13.17 -15.96 -15.55
C HIS A 34 13.08 -15.89 -14.03
N ASN A 35 13.93 -15.07 -13.41
CA ASN A 35 13.96 -14.88 -11.96
C ASN A 35 13.08 -13.73 -11.47
N LEU A 36 12.34 -13.11 -12.37
CA LEU A 36 11.53 -11.95 -12.04
C LEU A 36 10.12 -12.38 -11.63
N PHE A 37 9.72 -11.96 -10.43
CA PHE A 37 8.38 -12.17 -9.90
C PHE A 37 7.75 -10.82 -9.61
N VAL A 38 6.46 -10.70 -9.88
CA VAL A 38 5.67 -9.48 -9.63
C VAL A 38 4.73 -9.76 -8.47
N ALA A 39 4.69 -8.86 -7.50
CA ALA A 39 3.75 -8.98 -6.40
C ALA A 39 2.31 -8.88 -6.91
N ASP A 40 1.42 -9.72 -6.40
CA ASP A 40 0.02 -9.61 -6.75
C ASP A 40 -0.62 -8.39 -6.05
N ILE A 41 -1.84 -8.05 -6.45
CA ILE A 41 -2.49 -6.84 -5.96
C ILE A 41 -2.74 -6.87 -4.45
N LYS A 42 -3.07 -8.02 -3.90
CA LYS A 42 -3.30 -8.19 -2.46
C LYS A 42 -2.01 -7.99 -1.66
N SER A 43 -0.91 -8.53 -2.17
CA SER A 43 0.41 -8.36 -1.55
C SER A 43 0.87 -6.91 -1.59
N ILE A 44 0.62 -6.22 -2.70
CA ILE A 44 0.91 -4.78 -2.81
C ILE A 44 0.12 -4.01 -1.75
N ALA A 45 -1.17 -4.32 -1.59
CA ALA A 45 -2.01 -3.67 -0.60
C ALA A 45 -1.49 -3.90 0.82
N ALA A 46 -1.07 -5.13 1.15
CA ALA A 46 -0.51 -5.45 2.47
C ALA A 46 0.77 -4.66 2.75
N MET A 47 1.65 -4.57 1.75
CA MET A 47 2.87 -3.77 1.88
C MET A 47 2.57 -2.29 2.05
N LYS A 48 1.58 -1.77 1.33
CA LYS A 48 1.12 -0.38 1.47
C LYS A 48 0.62 -0.09 2.87
N MET A 49 -0.17 -0.98 3.45
CA MET A 49 -0.67 -0.79 4.81
C MET A 49 0.45 -0.68 5.84
N GLU A 50 1.48 -1.48 5.69
CA GLU A 50 2.64 -1.42 6.58
C GLU A 50 3.38 -0.09 6.44
N VAL A 51 3.58 0.37 5.21
CA VAL A 51 4.21 1.66 4.93
C VAL A 51 3.39 2.81 5.49
N MET A 52 2.05 2.76 5.34
CA MET A 52 1.14 3.80 5.81
C MET A 52 1.15 3.98 7.32
N MET A 53 1.56 2.97 8.08
CA MET A 53 1.74 3.14 9.52
C MET A 53 2.91 4.07 9.85
N ARG A 54 3.86 4.22 8.93
CA ARG A 54 5.08 4.99 9.13
C ARG A 54 5.08 6.34 8.43
N ARG A 55 4.26 6.52 7.39
CA ARG A 55 4.19 7.78 6.66
C ARG A 55 2.75 8.11 6.28
N SER A 56 2.47 9.38 6.09
CA SER A 56 1.12 9.90 5.88
C SER A 56 0.91 10.41 4.45
N ASN A 57 1.33 9.64 3.47
CA ASN A 57 1.26 10.02 2.07
C ASN A 57 -0.11 9.69 1.49
N PHE A 58 -0.78 10.70 0.92
CA PHE A 58 -2.10 10.52 0.29
C PHE A 58 -2.07 9.47 -0.82
N ARG A 59 -0.97 9.36 -1.57
CA ARG A 59 -0.86 8.36 -2.65
C ARG A 59 -1.08 6.95 -2.15
N ASP A 60 -0.51 6.62 -1.01
CA ASP A 60 -0.68 5.28 -0.44
C ASP A 60 -2.14 5.03 -0.06
N TYR A 61 -2.81 6.03 0.51
CA TYR A 61 -4.22 5.94 0.87
C TYR A 61 -5.11 5.79 -0.38
N TYR A 62 -4.81 6.57 -1.42
CA TYR A 62 -5.47 6.46 -2.71
C TYR A 62 -5.27 5.08 -3.34
N ASP A 63 -4.06 4.52 -3.24
CA ASP A 63 -3.79 3.18 -3.77
C ASP A 63 -4.62 2.12 -3.08
N ILE A 64 -4.76 2.19 -1.76
CA ILE A 64 -5.64 1.29 -1.01
C ILE A 64 -7.09 1.43 -1.48
N TYR A 65 -7.56 2.67 -1.61
CA TYR A 65 -8.91 2.94 -2.14
C TYR A 65 -9.11 2.29 -3.52
N SER A 66 -8.15 2.48 -4.41
CA SER A 66 -8.21 1.94 -5.77
C SER A 66 -8.26 0.40 -5.78
N ILE A 67 -7.49 -0.23 -4.91
CA ILE A 67 -7.47 -1.69 -4.78
C ILE A 67 -8.82 -2.20 -4.26
N LEU A 68 -9.40 -1.52 -3.28
CA LEU A 68 -10.72 -1.89 -2.76
C LEU A 68 -11.80 -1.70 -3.83
N LYS A 69 -11.71 -0.63 -4.60
CA LYS A 69 -12.64 -0.39 -5.72
C LYS A 69 -12.54 -1.46 -6.80
N ALA A 70 -11.39 -2.07 -6.94
CA ALA A 70 -11.19 -3.19 -7.88
C ALA A 70 -11.79 -4.51 -7.37
N GLY A 71 -12.37 -4.51 -6.17
CA GLY A 71 -13.10 -5.65 -5.64
C GLY A 71 -12.33 -6.51 -4.65
N VAL A 72 -11.14 -6.09 -4.22
CA VAL A 72 -10.38 -6.85 -3.21
C VAL A 72 -11.00 -6.60 -1.84
N PRO A 73 -11.42 -7.66 -1.11
CA PRO A 73 -12.02 -7.48 0.21
C PRO A 73 -11.03 -6.90 1.20
N ILE A 74 -11.45 -5.89 1.96
CA ILE A 74 -10.60 -5.23 2.94
C ILE A 74 -10.13 -6.19 4.04
N GLN A 75 -10.96 -7.15 4.41
CA GLN A 75 -10.63 -8.15 5.41
C GLN A 75 -9.43 -8.99 5.01
N GLU A 76 -9.35 -9.35 3.73
CA GLU A 76 -8.20 -10.10 3.20
C GLU A 76 -6.93 -9.27 3.22
N VAL A 77 -7.03 -7.98 2.86
CA VAL A 77 -5.88 -7.09 2.87
C VAL A 77 -5.36 -6.90 4.29
N ILE A 78 -6.26 -6.72 5.25
CA ILE A 78 -5.88 -6.59 6.66
C ILE A 78 -5.18 -7.85 7.16
N ALA A 79 -5.74 -9.02 6.86
CA ALA A 79 -5.14 -10.30 7.27
C ALA A 79 -3.73 -10.47 6.70
N LEU A 80 -3.55 -10.15 5.42
CA LEU A 80 -2.25 -10.21 4.76
C LEU A 80 -1.26 -9.19 5.34
N ALA A 81 -1.73 -7.99 5.68
CA ALA A 81 -0.88 -6.98 6.29
C ALA A 81 -0.36 -7.42 7.66
N LEU A 82 -1.21 -8.04 8.48
CA LEU A 82 -0.81 -8.58 9.76
C LEU A 82 0.24 -9.69 9.57
N GLU A 83 0.02 -10.59 8.64
CA GLU A 83 0.95 -11.67 8.34
C GLU A 83 2.27 -11.12 7.79
N TYR A 84 2.21 -10.21 6.82
CA TYR A 84 3.40 -9.61 6.21
C TYR A 84 4.28 -8.91 7.23
N SER A 85 3.68 -8.25 8.22
CA SER A 85 4.43 -7.55 9.26
C SER A 85 4.98 -8.50 10.35
N GLY A 86 4.72 -9.81 10.25
CA GLY A 86 5.08 -10.76 11.30
C GLY A 86 4.31 -10.49 12.58
N HIS A 87 3.07 -10.01 12.45
CA HIS A 87 2.17 -9.65 13.56
C HIS A 87 2.69 -8.50 14.44
N ARG A 88 3.61 -7.68 13.91
CA ARG A 88 4.01 -6.42 14.56
C ARG A 88 2.90 -5.39 14.50
N LEU A 89 2.14 -5.37 13.41
CA LEU A 89 0.95 -4.55 13.31
C LEU A 89 -0.18 -5.17 14.14
N LYS A 90 -0.95 -4.30 14.79
CA LYS A 90 -2.13 -4.72 15.54
C LYS A 90 -3.37 -4.27 14.82
N THR A 91 -4.39 -5.11 14.78
CA THR A 91 -5.65 -4.82 14.09
C THR A 91 -6.24 -3.49 14.52
N LYS A 92 -6.27 -3.22 15.80
CA LYS A 92 -6.82 -1.97 16.34
C LYS A 92 -6.11 -0.74 15.75
N ASN A 93 -4.78 -0.77 15.72
CA ASN A 93 -3.99 0.34 15.22
C ASN A 93 -4.15 0.51 13.71
N LEU A 94 -4.23 -0.62 13.00
CA LEU A 94 -4.41 -0.62 11.55
C LEU A 94 -5.77 -0.02 11.18
N LEU A 95 -6.84 -0.41 11.88
CA LEU A 95 -8.17 0.14 11.66
C LEU A 95 -8.22 1.62 11.98
N ALA A 96 -7.58 2.05 13.08
CA ALA A 96 -7.51 3.45 13.44
C ALA A 96 -6.82 4.28 12.34
N MET A 97 -5.74 3.77 11.79
CA MET A 97 -5.02 4.41 10.70
C MET A 97 -5.89 4.51 9.44
N LEU A 98 -6.52 3.40 9.04
CA LEU A 98 -7.34 3.35 7.83
C LEU A 98 -8.56 4.27 7.89
N THR A 99 -9.08 4.52 9.07
CA THR A 99 -10.27 5.37 9.26
C THR A 99 -9.95 6.79 9.71
N ASN A 100 -8.70 7.22 9.55
CA ASN A 100 -8.27 8.58 9.85
C ASN A 100 -7.78 9.27 8.58
N GLY A 101 -8.70 9.67 7.72
CA GLY A 101 -8.39 10.33 6.45
C GLY A 101 -7.63 11.64 6.62
N ALA A 102 -7.90 12.38 7.70
CA ALA A 102 -7.23 13.65 7.96
C ALA A 102 -5.71 13.52 8.11
N ARG A 103 -5.23 12.33 8.42
CA ARG A 103 -3.79 12.06 8.52
C ARG A 103 -3.07 12.14 7.16
N PHE A 104 -3.79 11.88 6.07
CA PHE A 104 -3.17 11.73 4.75
C PHE A 104 -3.26 13.04 3.98
N THR A 105 -2.10 13.68 3.82
CA THR A 105 -2.00 14.98 3.15
C THR A 105 -1.74 14.79 1.67
N ARG A 106 -2.58 15.43 0.85
CA ARG A 106 -2.43 15.42 -0.60
C ARG A 106 -1.29 16.36 -0.99
N ASP A 107 -0.29 15.87 -1.72
CA ASP A 107 0.79 16.70 -2.20
C ASP A 107 0.43 17.36 -3.53
N ALA A 108 1.16 18.42 -3.88
CA ALA A 108 0.89 19.21 -5.07
C ALA A 108 1.14 18.44 -6.37
N HIS A 109 1.90 17.35 -6.33
CA HIS A 109 2.25 16.57 -7.52
C HIS A 109 1.31 15.40 -7.76
N PHE A 110 0.34 15.18 -6.86
CA PHE A 110 -0.55 14.02 -6.98
C PHE A 110 -1.33 14.04 -8.30
N GLU A 111 -1.81 15.19 -8.73
CA GLU A 111 -2.59 15.32 -9.97
C GLU A 111 -1.76 14.96 -11.21
N GLN A 112 -0.45 15.10 -11.13
CA GLN A 112 0.44 14.75 -12.24
C GLN A 112 0.51 13.24 -12.49
N LEU A 113 0.04 12.44 -11.53
CA LEU A 113 -0.03 10.99 -11.65
C LEU A 113 -1.26 10.54 -12.44
N ALA A 114 -2.09 11.48 -12.89
CA ALA A 114 -3.32 11.22 -13.65
C ALA A 114 -4.24 10.22 -12.93
N PRO A 115 -4.68 10.52 -11.70
CA PRO A 115 -5.52 9.60 -10.94
C PRO A 115 -6.85 9.36 -11.65
N ILE A 116 -7.30 8.11 -11.66
CA ILE A 116 -8.58 7.73 -12.28
C ILE A 116 -9.75 8.27 -11.46
N TYR A 117 -9.63 8.21 -10.12
CA TYR A 117 -10.70 8.65 -9.23
C TYR A 117 -10.43 10.05 -8.72
N GLN A 118 -11.43 10.92 -8.83
CA GLN A 118 -11.40 12.25 -8.23
C GLN A 118 -12.02 12.13 -6.84
N VAL A 119 -11.18 11.88 -5.84
CA VAL A 119 -11.63 11.53 -4.49
C VAL A 119 -10.77 12.24 -3.45
N THR A 120 -11.42 12.69 -2.38
CA THR A 120 -10.75 13.31 -1.23
C THR A 120 -10.39 12.26 -0.19
N ALA A 121 -9.48 12.60 0.73
CA ALA A 121 -9.16 11.73 1.85
C ALA A 121 -10.39 11.41 2.70
N GLN A 122 -11.28 12.39 2.87
CA GLN A 122 -12.52 12.18 3.63
C GLN A 122 -13.45 11.18 2.93
N GLU A 123 -13.54 11.25 1.61
CA GLU A 123 -14.34 10.30 0.84
C GLU A 123 -13.76 8.89 0.89
N ILE A 124 -12.43 8.77 0.87
CA ILE A 124 -11.75 7.48 1.03
C ILE A 124 -12.05 6.92 2.42
N GLU A 125 -11.95 7.75 3.45
CA GLU A 125 -12.27 7.33 4.82
C GLU A 125 -13.69 6.77 4.91
N THR A 126 -14.66 7.47 4.34
CA THR A 126 -16.06 7.06 4.34
C THR A 126 -16.22 5.71 3.63
N TYR A 127 -15.58 5.56 2.47
CA TYR A 127 -15.63 4.32 1.72
C TYR A 127 -15.05 3.15 2.52
N ILE A 128 -13.91 3.36 3.16
CA ILE A 128 -13.28 2.31 3.98
C ILE A 128 -14.17 1.94 5.16
N LYS A 129 -14.76 2.94 5.82
CA LYS A 129 -15.70 2.68 6.92
C LYS A 129 -16.88 1.82 6.45
N ASP A 130 -17.43 2.12 5.29
CA ASP A 130 -18.51 1.33 4.70
C ASP A 130 -18.08 -0.11 4.42
N CYS A 131 -16.86 -0.31 3.94
CA CYS A 131 -16.32 -1.65 3.71
C CYS A 131 -16.15 -2.44 5.02
N LEU A 132 -15.93 -1.76 6.14
CA LEU A 132 -15.72 -2.39 7.44
C LEU A 132 -17.01 -2.71 8.16
N ILE A 133 -18.11 -2.10 7.77
CA ILE A 133 -19.44 -2.35 8.34
C ILE A 133 -20.06 -3.56 7.64
N LEU A 134 -19.97 -4.69 8.25
CA LEU A 134 -20.59 -5.90 7.71
C LEU A 134 -21.43 -6.58 8.76
#